data_57d69e60dfa434283f204f22847fdca3
#
_entry.id   57d69e60dfa434283f204f22847fdca3
#
_cell.length_a   1.000
_cell.length_b   1.000
_cell.length_c   1.000
_cell.angle_alpha   90.00
_cell.angle_beta   90.00
_cell.angle_gamma   90.00
#
_symmetry.space_group_name_H-M   'P 1'
#
loop_
_entity.id
_entity.type
_entity.pdbx_description
1 polymer ?
#
loop_
_entity_poly.entity_id
_entity_poly.type
_entity_poly.pdbx_seq_one_letter_code
_entity_poly.pdbx_strand_id
1 'polypeptide(L)'
;DDIKVGAYWAVFFSLIAMALYILLRFRNIAFSVGTLASVAFTTFSVVGLYSLLYGVLPFSMEIDQNFVAAVLTVIGYSVNDTVVIFDRIREEKTLYPKRDLITSINSALNSTLPRTINTGQSTIIVLLCILLLGAESVRSFAFAMLFGVIIGTFSTLFVATPIAYEIQRRGIAKKAAKEATAK
;
A
#
# COMPACT_ATOMS: atom_id res chain seq x y z
N ASP A 1 -26.39 3.49 -11.04
CA ASP A 1 -25.21 3.73 -11.90
C ASP A 1 -24.35 4.90 -11.40
N ASP A 2 -24.94 5.95 -10.84
CA ASP A 2 -24.22 7.15 -10.37
C ASP A 2 -23.22 6.84 -9.24
N ILE A 3 -23.57 5.91 -8.34
CA ILE A 3 -22.66 5.49 -7.22
C ILE A 3 -21.41 4.80 -7.79
N LYS A 4 -21.55 3.96 -8.80
CA LYS A 4 -20.41 3.26 -9.43
C LYS A 4 -19.50 4.24 -10.15
N VAL A 5 -20.07 5.18 -10.91
CA VAL A 5 -19.31 6.21 -11.61
C VAL A 5 -18.58 7.12 -10.60
N GLY A 6 -19.28 7.55 -9.55
CA GLY A 6 -18.69 8.32 -8.47
C GLY A 6 -17.54 7.57 -7.78
N ALA A 7 -17.68 6.26 -7.54
CA ALA A 7 -16.65 5.40 -6.97
C ALA A 7 -15.38 5.34 -7.84
N TYR A 8 -15.52 5.16 -9.15
CA TYR A 8 -14.36 5.15 -10.07
C TYR A 8 -13.59 6.47 -10.03
N TRP A 9 -14.29 7.60 -10.07
CA TRP A 9 -13.66 8.91 -9.98
C TRP A 9 -12.99 9.15 -8.63
N ALA A 10 -13.63 8.75 -7.52
CA ALA A 10 -13.07 8.89 -6.18
C ALA A 10 -11.77 8.09 -6.05
N VAL A 11 -11.74 6.82 -6.48
CA VAL A 11 -10.53 5.99 -6.46
C VAL A 11 -9.46 6.57 -7.39
N PHE A 12 -9.82 6.99 -8.60
CA PHE A 12 -8.88 7.56 -9.56
C PHE A 12 -8.20 8.84 -9.04
N PHE A 13 -8.98 9.80 -8.54
CA PHE A 13 -8.43 11.02 -7.97
C PHE A 13 -7.63 10.78 -6.69
N SER A 14 -8.04 9.81 -5.85
CA SER A 14 -7.26 9.44 -4.66
C SER A 14 -5.90 8.87 -5.02
N LEU A 15 -5.81 8.03 -6.04
CA LEU A 15 -4.54 7.49 -6.54
C LEU A 15 -3.61 8.60 -7.07
N ILE A 16 -4.16 9.57 -7.82
CA ILE A 16 -3.38 10.72 -8.32
C ILE A 16 -2.90 11.58 -7.16
N ALA A 17 -3.77 11.93 -6.23
CA ALA A 17 -3.42 12.73 -5.05
C ALA A 17 -2.34 12.06 -4.21
N MET A 18 -2.44 10.73 -4.01
CA MET A 18 -1.43 9.94 -3.31
C MET A 18 -0.10 9.91 -4.06
N ALA A 19 -0.12 9.74 -5.38
CA ALA A 19 1.09 9.78 -6.19
C ALA A 19 1.82 11.13 -6.08
N LEU A 20 1.08 12.22 -6.18
CA LEU A 20 1.60 13.57 -6.03
C LEU A 20 2.16 13.79 -4.61
N TYR A 21 1.43 13.38 -3.57
CA TYR A 21 1.88 13.48 -2.19
C TYR A 21 3.22 12.74 -1.99
N ILE A 22 3.33 11.50 -2.43
CA ILE A 22 4.56 10.70 -2.28
C ILE A 22 5.71 11.29 -3.09
N LEU A 23 5.44 11.77 -4.31
CA LEU A 23 6.45 12.42 -5.14
C LEU A 23 7.00 13.69 -4.49
N LEU A 24 6.11 14.52 -3.94
CA LEU A 24 6.49 15.74 -3.21
C LEU A 24 7.24 15.41 -1.91
N ARG A 25 6.78 14.39 -1.17
CA ARG A 25 7.34 13.99 0.13
C ARG A 25 8.73 13.42 0.02
N PHE A 26 8.97 12.55 -0.96
CA PHE A 26 10.25 11.84 -1.11
C PHE A 26 11.15 12.39 -2.22
N ARG A 27 10.59 13.16 -3.15
CA ARG A 27 11.30 13.65 -4.35
C ARG A 27 12.04 12.52 -5.10
N ASN A 28 11.49 11.30 -5.05
CA ASN A 28 12.10 10.10 -5.61
C ASN A 28 11.04 9.29 -6.36
N ILE A 29 11.19 9.19 -7.67
CA ILE A 29 10.28 8.50 -8.57
C ILE A 29 10.15 7.00 -8.20
N ALA A 30 11.24 6.38 -7.72
CA ALA A 30 11.21 4.97 -7.34
C ALA A 30 10.21 4.69 -6.21
N PHE A 31 10.15 5.55 -5.21
CA PHE A 31 9.20 5.43 -4.12
C PHE A 31 7.76 5.70 -4.56
N SER A 32 7.54 6.69 -5.42
CA SER A 32 6.20 6.98 -5.96
C SER A 32 5.66 5.82 -6.78
N VAL A 33 6.47 5.27 -7.69
CA VAL A 33 6.04 4.13 -8.52
C VAL A 33 5.81 2.88 -7.67
N GLY A 34 6.69 2.59 -6.69
CA GLY A 34 6.51 1.48 -5.76
C GLY A 34 5.20 1.59 -4.97
N THR A 35 4.89 2.78 -4.44
CA THR A 35 3.64 3.02 -3.70
C THR A 35 2.42 2.86 -4.59
N LEU A 36 2.41 3.45 -5.78
CA LEU A 36 1.30 3.32 -6.72
C LEU A 36 1.03 1.87 -7.10
N ALA A 37 2.08 1.11 -7.41
CA ALA A 37 1.96 -0.30 -7.74
C ALA A 37 1.37 -1.11 -6.56
N SER A 38 1.82 -0.84 -5.33
CA SER A 38 1.31 -1.47 -4.12
C SER A 38 -0.16 -1.15 -3.87
N VAL A 39 -0.54 0.12 -3.98
CA VAL A 39 -1.92 0.57 -3.77
C VAL A 39 -2.85 0.01 -4.85
N ALA A 40 -2.42 0.03 -6.12
CA ALA A 40 -3.17 -0.58 -7.21
C ALA A 40 -3.37 -2.09 -6.97
N PHE A 41 -2.30 -2.81 -6.60
CA PHE A 41 -2.38 -4.23 -6.27
C PHE A 41 -3.37 -4.50 -5.13
N THR A 42 -3.31 -3.73 -4.04
CA THR A 42 -4.23 -3.85 -2.90
C THR A 42 -5.67 -3.59 -3.32
N THR A 43 -5.92 -2.53 -4.07
CA THR A 43 -7.25 -2.17 -4.55
C THR A 43 -7.84 -3.25 -5.45
N PHE A 44 -7.08 -3.71 -6.45
CA PHE A 44 -7.53 -4.79 -7.33
C PHE A 44 -7.75 -6.10 -6.58
N SER A 45 -6.93 -6.41 -5.59
CA SER A 45 -7.10 -7.61 -4.76
C SER A 45 -8.38 -7.56 -3.93
N VAL A 46 -8.71 -6.42 -3.32
CA VAL A 46 -9.96 -6.25 -2.54
C VAL A 46 -11.19 -6.33 -3.45
N VAL A 47 -11.17 -5.65 -4.59
CA VAL A 47 -12.28 -5.69 -5.58
C VAL A 47 -12.43 -7.11 -6.15
N GLY A 48 -11.33 -7.77 -6.48
CA GLY A 48 -11.33 -9.14 -6.99
C GLY A 48 -11.88 -10.13 -5.96
N LEU A 49 -11.51 -9.99 -4.69
CA LEU A 49 -12.04 -10.81 -3.61
C LEU A 49 -13.55 -10.62 -3.44
N TYR A 50 -14.03 -9.38 -3.51
CA TYR A 50 -15.46 -9.07 -3.46
C TYR A 50 -16.22 -9.74 -4.61
N SER A 51 -15.69 -9.67 -5.81
CA SER A 51 -16.28 -10.32 -7.00
C SER A 51 -16.31 -11.84 -6.87
N LEU A 52 -15.24 -12.44 -6.33
CA LEU A 52 -15.12 -13.88 -6.13
C LEU A 52 -16.08 -14.43 -5.07
N LEU A 53 -16.29 -13.69 -3.99
CA LEU A 53 -17.10 -14.10 -2.85
C LEU A 53 -18.56 -13.62 -2.94
N TYR A 54 -18.91 -12.93 -4.04
CA TYR A 54 -20.27 -12.47 -4.27
C TYR A 54 -21.26 -13.65 -4.24
N GLY A 55 -22.27 -13.58 -3.35
CA GLY A 55 -23.27 -14.63 -3.17
C GLY A 55 -22.83 -15.84 -2.33
N VAL A 56 -21.58 -15.88 -1.84
CA VAL A 56 -21.07 -16.98 -0.97
C VAL A 56 -21.26 -16.64 0.52
N LEU A 57 -21.10 -15.37 0.88
CA LEU A 57 -21.18 -14.92 2.27
C LEU A 57 -22.61 -14.55 2.69
N PRO A 58 -22.96 -14.70 3.98
CA PRO A 58 -24.31 -14.47 4.49
C PRO A 58 -24.66 -12.97 4.67
N PHE A 59 -23.90 -12.05 4.10
CA PHE A 59 -24.16 -10.61 4.09
C PHE A 59 -23.97 -10.03 2.69
N SER A 60 -24.57 -8.86 2.46
CA SER A 60 -24.48 -8.20 1.15
C SER A 60 -23.04 -7.81 0.81
N MET A 61 -22.58 -8.24 -0.37
CA MET A 61 -21.29 -7.87 -0.95
C MET A 61 -21.48 -6.98 -2.18
N GLU A 62 -22.47 -6.09 -2.13
CA GLU A 62 -22.68 -5.10 -3.18
C GLU A 62 -21.66 -3.98 -3.11
N ILE A 63 -21.34 -3.42 -4.28
CA ILE A 63 -20.48 -2.23 -4.37
C ILE A 63 -21.34 -1.01 -4.04
N ASP A 64 -21.52 -0.80 -2.76
CA ASP A 64 -22.25 0.32 -2.15
C ASP A 64 -21.31 1.43 -1.66
N GLN A 65 -21.86 2.45 -1.01
CA GLN A 65 -21.06 3.53 -0.42
C GLN A 65 -20.12 3.04 0.69
N ASN A 66 -20.51 2.02 1.45
CA ASN A 66 -19.69 1.44 2.51
C ASN A 66 -18.46 0.74 1.92
N PHE A 67 -18.64 -0.01 0.83
CA PHE A 67 -17.53 -0.62 0.12
C PHE A 67 -16.55 0.43 -0.43
N VAL A 68 -17.06 1.49 -1.06
CA VAL A 68 -16.21 2.58 -1.57
C VAL A 68 -15.43 3.25 -0.44
N ALA A 69 -16.09 3.55 0.69
CA ALA A 69 -15.46 4.10 1.87
C ALA A 69 -14.37 3.17 2.43
N ALA A 70 -14.62 1.85 2.45
CA ALA A 70 -13.64 0.86 2.86
C ALA A 70 -12.41 0.87 1.96
N VAL A 71 -12.59 0.84 0.63
CA VAL A 71 -11.47 0.85 -0.34
C VAL A 71 -10.63 2.12 -0.19
N LEU A 72 -11.25 3.29 -0.09
CA LEU A 72 -10.54 4.56 0.10
C LEU A 72 -9.77 4.58 1.43
N THR A 73 -10.34 4.03 2.50
CA THR A 73 -9.68 3.93 3.80
C THR A 73 -8.49 2.96 3.74
N VAL A 74 -8.63 1.83 3.07
CA VAL A 74 -7.54 0.85 2.84
C VAL A 74 -6.39 1.49 2.05
N ILE A 75 -6.69 2.29 1.02
CA ILE A 75 -5.68 3.03 0.28
C ILE A 75 -4.88 3.93 1.22
N GLY A 76 -5.55 4.73 2.04
CA GLY A 76 -4.90 5.61 3.02
C GLY A 76 -4.05 4.84 4.04
N TYR A 77 -4.56 3.71 4.54
CA TYR A 77 -3.86 2.84 5.47
C TYR A 77 -2.58 2.25 4.85
N SER A 78 -2.68 1.68 3.66
CA SER A 78 -1.55 1.08 2.94
C SER A 78 -0.45 2.10 2.62
N VAL A 79 -0.84 3.32 2.21
CA VAL A 79 0.12 4.39 1.94
C VAL A 79 0.85 4.82 3.21
N ASN A 80 0.15 4.94 4.34
CA ASN A 80 0.78 5.32 5.61
C ASN A 80 1.90 4.34 6.01
N ASP A 81 1.67 3.04 5.86
CA ASP A 81 2.66 2.00 6.14
C ASP A 81 3.84 2.06 5.16
N THR A 82 3.55 2.23 3.87
CA THR A 82 4.58 2.38 2.82
C THR A 82 5.48 3.60 3.06
N VAL A 83 4.88 4.74 3.46
CA VAL A 83 5.63 5.97 3.76
C VAL A 83 6.61 5.76 4.89
N VAL A 84 6.22 5.06 5.94
CA VAL A 84 7.11 4.77 7.09
C VAL A 84 8.31 3.92 6.70
N ILE A 85 8.08 2.88 5.89
CA ILE A 85 9.16 2.02 5.39
C ILE A 85 10.12 2.82 4.49
N PHE A 86 9.59 3.62 3.57
CA PHE A 86 10.40 4.41 2.66
C PHE A 86 11.18 5.54 3.36
N ASP A 87 10.60 6.14 4.39
CA ASP A 87 11.29 7.11 5.23
C ASP A 87 12.46 6.46 5.97
N ARG A 88 12.25 5.25 6.50
CA ARG A 88 13.32 4.47 7.14
C ARG A 88 14.41 4.04 6.16
N ILE A 89 14.07 3.64 4.94
CA ILE A 89 15.06 3.34 3.90
C ILE A 89 15.89 4.58 3.56
N ARG A 90 15.27 5.75 3.49
CA ARG A 90 15.95 7.01 3.26
C ARG A 90 16.89 7.37 4.41
N GLU A 91 16.45 7.19 5.64
CA GLU A 91 17.25 7.41 6.85
C GLU A 91 18.49 6.49 6.86
N GLU A 92 18.33 5.19 6.64
CA GLU A 92 19.42 4.22 6.56
C GLU A 92 20.47 4.60 5.49
N LYS A 93 20.03 5.08 4.33
CA LYS A 93 20.92 5.54 3.27
C LYS A 93 21.67 6.83 3.63
N THR A 94 21.09 7.67 4.46
CA THR A 94 21.72 8.91 4.93
C THR A 94 22.74 8.61 6.03
N LEU A 95 22.41 7.72 6.95
CA LEU A 95 23.31 7.32 8.04
C LEU A 95 24.49 6.46 7.55
N TYR A 96 24.26 5.62 6.55
CA TYR A 96 25.24 4.67 6.04
C TYR A 96 25.42 4.80 4.51
N PRO A 97 25.98 5.90 4.00
CA PRO A 97 26.01 6.17 2.55
C PRO A 97 26.88 5.17 1.74
N LYS A 98 27.83 4.49 2.41
CA LYS A 98 28.70 3.48 1.78
C LYS A 98 28.12 2.06 1.82
N ARG A 99 27.01 1.86 2.54
CA ARG A 99 26.37 0.54 2.66
C ARG A 99 25.66 0.18 1.36
N ASP A 100 25.72 -1.08 1.01
CA ASP A 100 25.01 -1.61 -0.15
C ASP A 100 23.48 -1.37 -0.04
N LEU A 101 22.86 -1.11 -1.20
CA LEU A 101 21.43 -0.74 -1.28
C LEU A 101 20.52 -1.81 -0.67
N ILE A 102 20.77 -3.09 -0.97
CA ILE A 102 19.96 -4.20 -0.48
C ILE A 102 20.09 -4.36 1.04
N THR A 103 21.30 -4.19 1.58
CA THR A 103 21.55 -4.24 3.01
C THR A 103 20.84 -3.12 3.77
N SER A 104 20.84 -1.89 3.20
CA SER A 104 20.12 -0.76 3.78
C SER A 104 18.61 -0.96 3.77
N ILE A 105 18.05 -1.52 2.69
CA ILE A 105 16.63 -1.83 2.58
C ILE A 105 16.23 -2.93 3.58
N ASN A 106 17.01 -4.00 3.68
CA ASN A 106 16.73 -5.08 4.63
C ASN A 106 16.82 -4.60 6.09
N SER A 107 17.78 -3.74 6.42
CA SER A 107 17.88 -3.11 7.74
C SER A 107 16.65 -2.26 8.05
N ALA A 108 16.21 -1.43 7.09
CA ALA A 108 15.01 -0.61 7.24
C ALA A 108 13.75 -1.46 7.43
N LEU A 109 13.55 -2.50 6.60
CA LEU A 109 12.42 -3.42 6.72
C LEU A 109 12.39 -4.10 8.10
N ASN A 110 13.50 -4.69 8.53
CA ASN A 110 13.57 -5.36 9.82
C ASN A 110 13.30 -4.43 11.01
N SER A 111 13.72 -3.17 10.91
CA SER A 111 13.49 -2.18 11.98
C SER A 111 12.04 -1.67 12.02
N THR A 112 11.32 -1.68 10.90
CA THR A 112 9.92 -1.21 10.81
C THR A 112 8.91 -2.33 10.97
N LEU A 113 9.30 -3.59 10.71
CA LEU A 113 8.41 -4.76 10.73
C LEU A 113 7.63 -4.92 12.05
N PRO A 114 8.22 -4.79 13.25
CA PRO A 114 7.46 -4.90 14.50
C PRO A 114 6.34 -3.86 14.60
N ARG A 115 6.58 -2.62 14.15
CA ARG A 115 5.57 -1.56 14.14
C ARG A 115 4.44 -1.89 13.17
N THR A 116 4.77 -2.29 11.95
CA THR A 116 3.80 -2.66 10.91
C THR A 116 2.91 -3.83 11.37
N ILE A 117 3.51 -4.87 11.96
CA ILE A 117 2.78 -6.01 12.50
C ILE A 117 1.85 -5.57 13.65
N ASN A 118 2.37 -4.82 14.63
CA ASN A 118 1.57 -4.38 15.78
C ASN A 118 0.38 -3.50 15.35
N THR A 119 0.60 -2.57 14.42
CA THR A 119 -0.47 -1.70 13.91
C THR A 119 -1.50 -2.51 13.12
N GLY A 120 -1.05 -3.39 12.23
CA GLY A 120 -1.92 -4.28 11.45
C GLY A 120 -2.73 -5.20 12.34
N GLN A 121 -2.09 -5.85 13.32
CA GLN A 121 -2.74 -6.78 14.25
C GLN A 121 -3.81 -6.08 15.11
N SER A 122 -3.51 -4.90 15.65
CA SER A 122 -4.49 -4.12 16.42
C SER A 122 -5.73 -3.78 15.59
N THR A 123 -5.54 -3.34 14.35
CA THR A 123 -6.63 -3.03 13.41
C THR A 123 -7.41 -4.27 13.04
N ILE A 124 -6.76 -5.39 12.77
CA ILE A 124 -7.39 -6.67 12.44
C ILE A 124 -8.28 -7.15 13.59
N ILE A 125 -7.84 -7.07 14.84
CA ILE A 125 -8.64 -7.47 16.01
C ILE A 125 -9.93 -6.66 16.08
N VAL A 126 -9.85 -5.33 15.94
CA VAL A 126 -11.04 -4.45 15.97
C VAL A 126 -11.99 -4.79 14.83
N LEU A 127 -11.47 -4.95 13.61
CA LEU A 127 -12.28 -5.26 12.43
C LEU A 127 -12.93 -6.66 12.54
N LEU A 128 -12.26 -7.64 13.12
CA LEU A 128 -12.83 -8.95 13.42
C LEU A 128 -14.00 -8.84 14.42
N CYS A 129 -13.85 -8.05 15.48
CA CYS A 129 -14.95 -7.80 16.41
C CYS A 129 -16.15 -7.17 15.72
N ILE A 130 -15.94 -6.17 14.84
CA ILE A 130 -17.02 -5.55 14.07
C ILE A 130 -17.64 -6.54 13.09
N LEU A 131 -16.85 -7.37 12.43
CA LEU A 131 -17.34 -8.36 11.48
C LEU A 131 -18.23 -9.43 12.16
N LEU A 132 -17.84 -9.88 13.36
CA LEU A 132 -18.54 -10.95 14.09
C LEU A 132 -19.75 -10.43 14.88
N LEU A 133 -19.61 -9.27 15.53
CA LEU A 133 -20.61 -8.74 16.48
C LEU A 133 -21.38 -7.53 15.94
N GLY A 134 -20.91 -6.90 14.86
CA GLY A 134 -21.50 -5.70 14.29
C GLY A 134 -22.82 -5.97 13.56
N ALA A 135 -23.57 -4.89 13.34
CA ALA A 135 -24.79 -4.92 12.54
C ALA A 135 -24.50 -5.32 11.09
N GLU A 136 -25.48 -5.92 10.43
CA GLU A 136 -25.35 -6.40 9.04
C GLU A 136 -24.87 -5.31 8.07
N SER A 137 -25.34 -4.09 8.26
CA SER A 137 -24.97 -2.92 7.44
C SER A 137 -23.47 -2.56 7.47
N VAL A 138 -22.74 -2.92 8.54
CA VAL A 138 -21.29 -2.62 8.67
C VAL A 138 -20.40 -3.84 8.43
N ARG A 139 -20.96 -5.02 8.29
CA ARG A 139 -20.17 -6.25 8.06
C ARG A 139 -19.42 -6.23 6.73
N SER A 140 -20.07 -5.76 5.67
CA SER A 140 -19.46 -5.60 4.34
C SER A 140 -18.26 -4.66 4.39
N PHE A 141 -18.42 -3.52 5.04
CA PHE A 141 -17.33 -2.56 5.28
C PHE A 141 -16.17 -3.20 6.08
N ALA A 142 -16.49 -3.83 7.22
CA ALA A 142 -15.47 -4.46 8.08
C ALA A 142 -14.72 -5.58 7.35
N PHE A 143 -15.40 -6.36 6.53
CA PHE A 143 -14.81 -7.41 5.72
C PHE A 143 -13.84 -6.84 4.66
N ALA A 144 -14.25 -5.80 3.91
CA ALA A 144 -13.38 -5.15 2.94
C ALA A 144 -12.15 -4.53 3.59
N MET A 145 -12.33 -3.86 4.73
CA MET A 145 -11.24 -3.28 5.51
C MET A 145 -10.29 -4.34 6.04
N LEU A 146 -10.80 -5.45 6.58
CA LEU A 146 -10.00 -6.54 7.13
C LEU A 146 -9.04 -7.12 6.08
N PHE A 147 -9.59 -7.50 4.93
CA PHE A 147 -8.78 -7.99 3.82
C PHE A 147 -7.86 -6.92 3.25
N GLY A 148 -8.36 -5.71 3.13
CA GLY A 148 -7.56 -4.59 2.64
C GLY A 148 -6.35 -4.29 3.50
N VAL A 149 -6.47 -4.34 4.84
CA VAL A 149 -5.35 -4.15 5.77
C VAL A 149 -4.33 -5.29 5.65
N ILE A 150 -4.77 -6.54 5.60
CA ILE A 150 -3.90 -7.71 5.44
C ILE A 150 -3.12 -7.63 4.12
N ILE A 151 -3.84 -7.45 3.00
CA ILE A 151 -3.25 -7.40 1.67
C ILE A 151 -2.39 -6.14 1.52
N GLY A 152 -2.80 -5.00 2.07
CA GLY A 152 -2.05 -3.75 2.04
C GLY A 152 -0.72 -3.84 2.75
N THR A 153 -0.69 -4.43 3.94
CA THR A 153 0.56 -4.68 4.68
C THR A 153 1.49 -5.61 3.88
N PHE A 154 0.95 -6.70 3.34
CA PHE A 154 1.71 -7.63 2.49
C PHE A 154 2.24 -6.95 1.23
N SER A 155 1.41 -6.17 0.55
CA SER A 155 1.73 -5.44 -0.67
C SER A 155 2.83 -4.40 -0.44
N THR A 156 2.85 -3.73 0.71
CA THR A 156 3.92 -2.79 1.05
C THR A 156 5.29 -3.46 1.14
N LEU A 157 5.35 -4.63 1.76
CA LEU A 157 6.60 -5.39 1.93
C LEU A 157 7.05 -6.05 0.62
N PHE A 158 6.13 -6.67 -0.12
CA PHE A 158 6.45 -7.56 -1.24
C PHE A 158 6.21 -6.96 -2.62
N VAL A 159 5.52 -5.82 -2.72
CA VAL A 159 5.30 -5.13 -3.99
C VAL A 159 5.98 -3.76 -4.00
N ALA A 160 5.66 -2.87 -3.05
CA ALA A 160 6.21 -1.52 -3.05
C ALA A 160 7.74 -1.51 -2.91
N THR A 161 8.26 -2.26 -1.94
CA THR A 161 9.70 -2.26 -1.61
C THR A 161 10.56 -2.88 -2.71
N PRO A 162 10.24 -4.06 -3.28
CA PRO A 162 11.02 -4.63 -4.39
C PRO A 162 10.98 -3.78 -5.66
N ILE A 163 9.84 -3.17 -5.99
CA ILE A 163 9.74 -2.27 -7.14
C ILE A 163 10.63 -1.02 -6.93
N ALA A 164 10.55 -0.42 -5.75
CA ALA A 164 11.39 0.73 -5.41
C ALA A 164 12.89 0.38 -5.45
N TYR A 165 13.27 -0.81 -4.96
CA TYR A 165 14.63 -1.33 -5.05
C TYR A 165 15.11 -1.46 -6.49
N GLU A 166 14.33 -2.11 -7.35
CA GLU A 166 14.73 -2.37 -8.74
C GLU A 166 14.90 -1.07 -9.54
N ILE A 167 14.01 -0.09 -9.35
CA ILE A 167 14.12 1.21 -10.01
C ILE A 167 15.37 1.96 -9.52
N GLN A 168 15.64 1.95 -8.21
CA GLN A 168 16.85 2.60 -7.67
C GLN A 168 18.13 1.93 -8.15
N ARG A 169 18.16 0.58 -8.15
CA ARG A 169 19.28 -0.21 -8.65
C ARG A 169 19.62 0.12 -10.10
N ARG A 170 18.58 0.16 -10.97
CA ARG A 170 18.73 0.54 -12.38
C ARG A 170 19.22 1.98 -12.53
N GLY A 171 18.73 2.89 -11.70
CA GLY A 171 19.17 4.29 -11.66
C GLY A 171 20.68 4.43 -11.33
N ILE A 172 21.14 3.70 -10.32
CA ILE A 172 22.56 3.67 -9.91
C ILE A 172 23.44 3.07 -11.03
N ALA A 173 23.03 1.94 -11.61
CA ALA A 173 23.77 1.29 -12.70
C ALA A 173 23.89 2.20 -13.94
N LYS A 174 22.80 2.88 -14.31
CA LYS A 174 22.79 3.82 -15.43
C LYS A 174 23.71 5.03 -15.21
N LYS A 175 23.77 5.52 -13.96
CA LYS A 175 24.66 6.63 -13.59
C LYS A 175 26.14 6.22 -13.66
N ALA A 176 26.47 5.05 -13.12
CA ALA A 176 27.82 4.48 -13.19
C ALA A 176 28.29 4.23 -14.64
N ALA A 177 27.42 3.70 -15.50
CA ALA A 177 27.72 3.49 -16.92
C ALA A 177 28.00 4.83 -17.64
N LYS A 178 27.23 5.89 -17.34
CA LYS A 178 27.41 7.21 -17.94
C LYS A 178 28.70 7.87 -17.50
N GLU A 179 29.12 7.69 -16.25
CA GLU A 179 30.40 8.20 -15.73
C GLU A 179 31.59 7.44 -16.33
N ALA A 180 31.47 6.15 -16.61
CA ALA A 180 32.48 5.34 -17.27
C ALA A 180 32.70 5.74 -18.76
N THR A 181 31.62 6.18 -19.44
CA THR A 181 31.70 6.59 -20.87
C THR A 181 32.17 8.03 -21.04
N ALA A 182 32.15 8.84 -19.96
CA ALA A 182 32.58 10.24 -19.97
C ALA A 182 34.07 10.45 -19.62
N LYS A 183 34.79 9.37 -19.27
CA LYS A 183 36.23 9.29 -19.07
C LYS A 183 36.94 8.71 -20.29
#